data_70d0441373f0545ca1b980ceb6013fd3
#
_entry.id   70d0441373f0545ca1b980ceb6013fd3
#
_cell.length_a   1.000
_cell.length_b   1.000
_cell.length_c   1.000
_cell.angle_alpha   90.00
_cell.angle_beta   90.00
_cell.angle_gamma   90.00
#
_symmetry.space_group_name_H-M   'P 1'
#
loop_
_entity.id
_entity.type
_entity.pdbx_description
1 polymer ?
#
loop_
_entity_poly.entity_id
_entity_poly.type
_entity_poly.pdbx_seq_one_letter_code
_entity_poly.pdbx_strand_id
1 'polypeptide(L)'
;MNIFAQINKIYFSEYHLAPLKKLNSKSDLNLRKGYLLKFEFKKLGNGYCDLFTWPELGDLQGIKQLENLKAKILNNQLMKCIYFSYLDAKFRSKKENILTKIINPKNHLTVVDFNELNLDFILELKNQGFEKIKIKLGINILEIQQKLTTIFEILCENKIKVRIDFNNTLSKELFELFLNIIRPYLNIIDFIEDPFPEFYKGYFHIKERYLNLNLALDRFTDNQLSSIHEVPVDFYVIKPAVQKLNYSNFQSNLVFTSYMDHPLGQLCALYEAGLFLKKGNIFDNFHCGFLTHSLYEKNKYSETFSIKDSKLIPSGEGTGFGFDEYLQKENWKELI
;
A
#
# COMPACT_ATOMS: atom_id res chain seq x y z
N MET A 1 27.52 3.68 -2.73
CA MET A 1 27.95 3.56 -1.29
C MET A 1 27.33 2.30 -0.71
N ASN A 2 28.12 1.39 -0.16
CA ASN A 2 27.58 0.17 0.46
C ASN A 2 27.03 0.52 1.86
N ILE A 3 25.71 0.75 1.96
CA ILE A 3 25.03 1.14 3.22
C ILE A 3 25.21 0.03 4.26
N PHE A 4 25.15 -1.23 3.85
CA PHE A 4 25.28 -2.37 4.76
C PHE A 4 26.61 -2.39 5.52
N ALA A 5 27.70 -1.96 4.90
CA ALA A 5 29.02 -1.88 5.55
C ALA A 5 29.10 -0.83 6.68
N GLN A 6 28.12 0.05 6.79
CA GLN A 6 28.04 1.07 7.86
C GLN A 6 27.24 0.61 9.06
N ILE A 7 26.58 -0.54 9.01
CA ILE A 7 25.80 -1.09 10.11
C ILE A 7 26.75 -1.68 11.15
N ASN A 8 26.55 -1.29 12.40
CA ASN A 8 27.28 -1.80 13.56
C ASN A 8 26.51 -2.95 14.24
N LYS A 9 25.24 -2.69 14.53
CA LYS A 9 24.34 -3.64 15.19
C LYS A 9 22.95 -3.57 14.58
N ILE A 10 22.21 -4.67 14.68
CA ILE A 10 20.80 -4.76 14.27
C ILE A 10 20.01 -5.33 15.43
N TYR A 11 18.86 -4.72 15.71
CA TYR A 11 17.91 -5.17 16.71
C TYR A 11 16.53 -5.32 16.08
N PHE A 12 15.68 -6.10 16.70
CA PHE A 12 14.27 -6.22 16.33
C PHE A 12 13.35 -6.17 17.54
N SER A 13 12.14 -5.70 17.35
CA SER A 13 11.01 -5.79 18.28
C SER A 13 9.81 -6.36 17.56
N GLU A 14 9.23 -7.42 18.12
CA GLU A 14 8.05 -8.07 17.55
C GLU A 14 6.79 -7.28 17.90
N TYR A 15 5.90 -7.11 16.93
CA TYR A 15 4.59 -6.51 17.15
C TYR A 15 3.47 -7.33 16.50
N HIS A 16 2.24 -7.04 16.89
CA HIS A 16 1.04 -7.62 16.33
C HIS A 16 0.04 -6.54 15.91
N LEU A 17 -0.60 -6.74 14.76
CA LEU A 17 -1.73 -5.94 14.30
C LEU A 17 -2.99 -6.80 14.31
N ALA A 18 -4.05 -6.37 14.99
CA ALA A 18 -5.34 -7.04 15.02
C ALA A 18 -6.22 -6.49 13.89
N PRO A 19 -6.51 -7.26 12.81
CA PRO A 19 -7.39 -6.80 11.75
C PRO A 19 -8.82 -6.66 12.28
N LEU A 20 -9.49 -5.57 11.93
CA LEU A 20 -10.91 -5.38 12.25
C LEU A 20 -11.82 -6.28 11.40
N LYS A 21 -11.34 -6.62 10.19
CA LYS A 21 -12.03 -7.47 9.21
C LYS A 21 -11.03 -8.26 8.38
N LYS A 22 -11.53 -9.24 7.62
CA LYS A 22 -10.72 -9.97 6.65
C LYS A 22 -10.13 -9.00 5.60
N LEU A 23 -8.81 -8.96 5.48
CA LEU A 23 -8.12 -7.95 4.68
C LEU A 23 -8.01 -8.30 3.18
N ASN A 24 -8.03 -9.59 2.86
CA ASN A 24 -8.02 -10.09 1.48
C ASN A 24 -8.65 -11.50 1.42
N SER A 25 -8.85 -12.01 0.21
CA SER A 25 -9.49 -13.32 -0.03
C SER A 25 -8.72 -14.52 0.54
N LYS A 26 -7.41 -14.38 0.76
CA LYS A 26 -6.51 -15.45 1.22
C LYS A 26 -6.11 -15.35 2.70
N SER A 27 -6.48 -14.25 3.38
CA SER A 27 -6.15 -14.04 4.78
C SER A 27 -7.28 -14.44 5.71
N ASP A 28 -6.95 -14.87 6.92
CA ASP A 28 -7.88 -15.07 8.02
C ASP A 28 -7.89 -13.84 8.94
N LEU A 29 -8.87 -13.77 9.87
CA LEU A 29 -8.96 -12.77 10.95
C LEU A 29 -7.95 -13.04 12.08
N ASN A 30 -6.75 -13.48 11.74
CA ASN A 30 -5.69 -13.75 12.71
C ASN A 30 -4.83 -12.51 12.93
N LEU A 31 -4.26 -12.40 14.12
CA LEU A 31 -3.26 -11.41 14.44
C LEU A 31 -2.14 -11.44 13.40
N ARG A 32 -1.80 -10.27 12.87
CA ARG A 32 -0.72 -10.10 11.92
C ARG A 32 0.57 -9.78 12.65
N LYS A 33 1.56 -10.63 12.49
CA LYS A 33 2.86 -10.49 13.09
C LYS A 33 3.82 -9.76 12.18
N GLY A 34 4.50 -8.75 12.71
CA GLY A 34 5.56 -8.02 12.05
C GLY A 34 6.72 -7.72 12.99
N TYR A 35 7.76 -7.06 12.49
CA TYR A 35 8.95 -6.72 13.24
C TYR A 35 9.38 -5.29 12.97
N LEU A 36 9.46 -4.47 14.00
CA LEU A 36 10.24 -3.24 13.92
C LEU A 36 11.72 -3.61 13.94
N LEU A 37 12.49 -3.00 13.07
CA LEU A 37 13.94 -3.16 13.01
C LEU A 37 14.62 -1.86 13.42
N LYS A 38 15.67 -1.97 14.25
CA LYS A 38 16.57 -0.87 14.62
C LYS A 38 17.97 -1.20 14.13
N PHE A 39 18.50 -0.35 13.28
CA PHE A 39 19.87 -0.42 12.77
C PHE A 39 20.71 0.66 13.45
N GLU A 40 21.82 0.25 14.04
CA GLU A 40 22.83 1.16 14.57
C GLU A 40 23.89 1.41 13.51
N PHE A 41 23.93 2.62 12.98
CA PHE A 41 24.91 3.04 11.98
C PHE A 41 26.11 3.72 12.61
N LYS A 42 27.35 3.37 12.21
CA LYS A 42 28.61 3.85 12.76
C LYS A 42 28.73 5.37 12.91
N LYS A 43 28.12 6.14 12.00
CA LYS A 43 28.25 7.61 11.96
C LYS A 43 26.94 8.36 12.15
N LEU A 44 25.78 7.68 12.05
CA LEU A 44 24.49 8.34 12.06
C LEU A 44 23.66 8.02 13.32
N GLY A 45 24.09 7.01 14.10
CA GLY A 45 23.27 6.49 15.21
C GLY A 45 22.16 5.56 14.74
N ASN A 46 21.05 5.54 15.47
CA ASN A 46 19.96 4.59 15.23
C ASN A 46 19.03 5.07 14.12
N GLY A 47 18.61 4.12 13.29
CA GLY A 47 17.52 4.29 12.33
C GLY A 47 16.57 3.11 12.40
N TYR A 48 15.31 3.37 12.09
CA TYR A 48 14.22 2.43 12.28
C TYR A 48 13.45 2.20 10.98
N CYS A 49 12.91 0.99 10.83
CA CYS A 49 11.99 0.64 9.76
C CYS A 49 11.06 -0.48 10.18
N ASP A 50 10.10 -0.79 9.34
CA ASP A 50 9.18 -1.90 9.49
C ASP A 50 9.57 -3.06 8.57
N LEU A 51 9.43 -4.29 9.08
CA LEU A 51 9.51 -5.54 8.34
C LEU A 51 8.19 -6.29 8.53
N PHE A 52 7.32 -6.18 7.56
CA PHE A 52 6.01 -6.83 7.55
C PHE A 52 5.89 -7.76 6.34
N THR A 53 5.32 -8.94 6.52
CA THR A 53 5.24 -9.98 5.48
C THR A 53 3.85 -10.55 5.33
N TRP A 54 3.52 -10.99 4.11
CA TRP A 54 2.29 -11.68 3.74
C TRP A 54 2.61 -13.07 3.19
N PRO A 55 2.90 -14.09 4.05
CA PRO A 55 3.29 -15.42 3.59
C PRO A 55 2.24 -16.09 2.70
N GLU A 56 0.95 -15.87 2.96
CA GLU A 56 -0.15 -16.38 2.15
C GLU A 56 -0.21 -15.75 0.75
N LEU A 57 0.54 -14.69 0.53
CA LEU A 57 0.66 -14.01 -0.76
C LEU A 57 2.03 -14.21 -1.40
N GLY A 58 2.86 -15.11 -0.85
CA GLY A 58 4.14 -15.52 -1.41
C GLY A 58 5.38 -14.93 -0.76
N ASP A 59 5.25 -14.08 0.28
CA ASP A 59 6.41 -13.58 1.01
C ASP A 59 7.05 -14.70 1.86
N LEU A 60 8.35 -14.56 2.11
CA LEU A 60 8.99 -15.34 3.16
C LEU A 60 8.42 -14.94 4.54
N GLN A 61 8.25 -15.90 5.43
CA GLN A 61 7.84 -15.61 6.80
C GLN A 61 8.80 -14.62 7.47
N GLY A 62 8.28 -13.72 8.31
CA GLY A 62 9.07 -12.66 8.95
C GLY A 62 10.27 -13.19 9.75
N ILE A 63 10.11 -14.33 10.45
CA ILE A 63 11.24 -14.96 11.15
C ILE A 63 12.34 -15.42 10.18
N LYS A 64 11.97 -15.93 8.99
CA LYS A 64 12.92 -16.31 7.95
C LYS A 64 13.63 -15.12 7.35
N GLN A 65 12.94 -13.98 7.24
CA GLN A 65 13.56 -12.70 6.85
C GLN A 65 14.59 -12.25 7.88
N LEU A 66 14.33 -12.40 9.20
CA LEU A 66 15.31 -12.08 10.24
C LEU A 66 16.53 -13.00 10.16
N GLU A 67 16.35 -14.31 9.94
CA GLU A 67 17.46 -15.25 9.72
C GLU A 67 18.29 -14.86 8.50
N ASN A 68 17.65 -14.51 7.38
CA ASN A 68 18.30 -14.06 6.16
C ASN A 68 19.09 -12.76 6.40
N LEU A 69 18.52 -11.81 7.15
CA LEU A 69 19.19 -10.56 7.51
C LEU A 69 20.44 -10.85 8.36
N LYS A 70 20.35 -11.77 9.32
CA LYS A 70 21.48 -12.24 10.13
C LYS A 70 22.56 -12.92 9.29
N ALA A 71 22.17 -13.71 8.31
CA ALA A 71 23.07 -14.38 7.38
C ALA A 71 23.58 -13.47 6.25
N LYS A 72 23.14 -12.20 6.21
CA LYS A 72 23.46 -11.22 5.14
C LYS A 72 22.95 -11.63 3.76
N ILE A 73 21.89 -12.45 3.71
CA ILE A 73 21.18 -12.84 2.49
C ILE A 73 20.08 -11.81 2.26
N LEU A 74 20.29 -10.88 1.34
CA LEU A 74 19.40 -9.74 1.16
C LEU A 74 18.50 -9.93 -0.07
N ASN A 75 17.19 -9.88 0.14
CA ASN A 75 16.17 -9.71 -0.89
C ASN A 75 15.72 -8.24 -0.96
N ASN A 76 14.82 -7.92 -1.88
CA ASN A 76 14.34 -6.55 -2.07
C ASN A 76 13.71 -5.97 -0.81
N GLN A 77 12.91 -6.72 -0.09
CA GLN A 77 12.27 -6.27 1.15
C GLN A 77 13.31 -5.89 2.22
N LEU A 78 14.31 -6.73 2.45
CA LEU A 78 15.39 -6.44 3.40
C LEU A 78 16.27 -5.26 2.93
N MET A 79 16.51 -5.14 1.62
CA MET A 79 17.20 -3.97 1.08
C MET A 79 16.40 -2.68 1.29
N LYS A 80 15.05 -2.73 1.20
CA LYS A 80 14.19 -1.58 1.51
C LYS A 80 14.21 -1.25 3.00
N CYS A 81 14.18 -2.25 3.90
CA CYS A 81 14.36 -2.04 5.33
C CYS A 81 15.67 -1.30 5.64
N ILE A 82 16.79 -1.75 5.06
CA ILE A 82 18.10 -1.09 5.24
C ILE A 82 18.08 0.34 4.68
N TYR A 83 17.48 0.54 3.54
CA TYR A 83 17.38 1.86 2.91
C TYR A 83 16.56 2.84 3.77
N PHE A 84 15.37 2.44 4.23
CA PHE A 84 14.51 3.30 5.04
C PHE A 84 15.14 3.59 6.41
N SER A 85 15.73 2.59 7.06
CA SER A 85 16.42 2.81 8.33
C SER A 85 17.63 3.74 8.18
N TYR A 86 18.37 3.64 7.07
CA TYR A 86 19.46 4.57 6.78
C TYR A 86 18.95 6.01 6.61
N LEU A 87 17.86 6.20 5.89
CA LEU A 87 17.22 7.51 5.75
C LEU A 87 16.76 8.04 7.09
N ASP A 88 16.07 7.20 7.87
CA ASP A 88 15.61 7.56 9.21
C ASP A 88 16.77 8.03 10.10
N ALA A 89 17.85 7.24 10.18
CA ALA A 89 19.06 7.60 10.93
C ALA A 89 19.67 8.93 10.46
N LYS A 90 19.73 9.13 9.13
CA LYS A 90 20.28 10.36 8.54
C LYS A 90 19.49 11.61 8.93
N PHE A 91 18.16 11.52 9.01
CA PHE A 91 17.33 12.66 9.41
C PHE A 91 17.31 12.83 10.93
N ARG A 92 17.32 11.71 11.70
CA ARG A 92 17.49 11.75 13.16
C ARG A 92 18.80 12.43 13.58
N SER A 93 19.91 12.10 12.93
CA SER A 93 21.22 12.73 13.22
C SER A 93 21.23 14.25 12.99
N LYS A 94 20.33 14.74 12.14
CA LYS A 94 20.13 16.17 11.87
C LYS A 94 19.04 16.81 12.75
N LYS A 95 18.34 16.00 13.56
CA LYS A 95 17.14 16.41 14.32
C LYS A 95 16.03 16.96 13.40
N GLU A 96 15.86 16.41 12.23
CA GLU A 96 14.85 16.79 11.25
C GLU A 96 13.81 15.68 11.10
N ASN A 97 12.54 16.06 10.86
CA ASN A 97 11.51 15.14 10.41
C ASN A 97 11.54 15.04 8.88
N ILE A 98 11.69 13.81 8.36
CA ILE A 98 11.84 13.55 6.93
C ILE A 98 10.58 13.90 6.12
N LEU A 99 9.40 13.77 6.75
CA LEU A 99 8.10 13.98 6.10
C LEU A 99 7.83 15.47 5.80
N THR A 100 8.57 16.40 6.44
CA THR A 100 8.48 17.84 6.11
C THR A 100 9.09 18.17 4.75
N LYS A 101 9.79 17.25 4.13
CA LYS A 101 10.53 17.46 2.87
C LYS A 101 9.79 16.99 1.63
N ILE A 102 8.57 16.46 1.77
CA ILE A 102 7.79 15.84 0.70
C ILE A 102 6.45 16.53 0.44
N ILE A 103 5.83 16.22 -0.68
CA ILE A 103 4.43 16.55 -0.94
C ILE A 103 3.56 15.42 -0.39
N ASN A 104 2.60 15.76 0.47
CA ASN A 104 1.67 14.78 1.03
C ASN A 104 0.52 14.53 0.06
N PRO A 105 0.39 13.32 -0.54
CA PRO A 105 -0.65 13.02 -1.51
C PRO A 105 -2.02 12.82 -0.85
N LYS A 106 -3.08 13.01 -1.64
CA LYS A 106 -4.40 12.50 -1.32
C LYS A 106 -4.41 10.97 -1.35
N ASN A 107 -5.39 10.37 -0.68
CA ASN A 107 -5.57 8.92 -0.62
C ASN A 107 -6.98 8.52 -1.05
N HIS A 108 -7.11 7.28 -1.54
CA HIS A 108 -8.38 6.60 -1.50
C HIS A 108 -8.60 5.97 -0.12
N LEU A 109 -9.85 5.79 0.28
CA LEU A 109 -10.17 4.92 1.40
C LEU A 109 -10.34 3.47 0.88
N THR A 110 -9.75 2.50 1.60
CA THR A 110 -9.91 1.07 1.28
C THR A 110 -11.10 0.50 2.07
N VAL A 111 -12.07 -0.04 1.35
CA VAL A 111 -13.25 -0.73 1.89
C VAL A 111 -13.07 -2.23 1.66
N VAL A 112 -12.84 -2.98 2.72
CA VAL A 112 -12.61 -4.44 2.66
C VAL A 112 -13.89 -5.25 2.78
N ASP A 113 -14.95 -4.68 3.35
CA ASP A 113 -16.26 -5.28 3.45
C ASP A 113 -17.26 -4.43 2.66
N PHE A 114 -17.69 -4.93 1.52
CA PHE A 114 -18.65 -4.26 0.65
C PHE A 114 -19.98 -3.96 1.37
N ASN A 115 -20.33 -4.71 2.42
CA ASN A 115 -21.56 -4.52 3.18
C ASN A 115 -21.60 -3.24 4.00
N GLU A 116 -20.46 -2.62 4.28
CA GLU A 116 -20.41 -1.31 4.98
C GLU A 116 -20.89 -0.16 4.10
N LEU A 117 -20.81 -0.31 2.78
CA LEU A 117 -21.20 0.74 1.87
C LEU A 117 -22.72 0.95 1.90
N ASN A 118 -23.10 2.17 2.23
CA ASN A 118 -24.44 2.72 2.18
C ASN A 118 -24.37 4.24 1.96
N LEU A 119 -25.50 4.89 1.84
CA LEU A 119 -25.56 6.34 1.56
C LEU A 119 -24.85 7.16 2.65
N ASP A 120 -25.13 6.87 3.94
CA ASP A 120 -24.57 7.66 5.05
C ASP A 120 -23.05 7.57 5.08
N PHE A 121 -22.50 6.36 4.90
CA PHE A 121 -21.06 6.15 4.82
C PHE A 121 -20.43 6.92 3.63
N ILE A 122 -21.08 6.90 2.47
CA ILE A 122 -20.58 7.62 1.27
C ILE A 122 -20.62 9.13 1.48
N LEU A 123 -21.67 9.66 2.11
CA LEU A 123 -21.78 11.08 2.45
C LEU A 123 -20.70 11.50 3.46
N GLU A 124 -20.44 10.67 4.47
CA GLU A 124 -19.36 10.91 5.42
C GLU A 124 -18.00 10.98 4.75
N LEU A 125 -17.70 10.04 3.85
CA LEU A 125 -16.45 10.07 3.06
C LEU A 125 -16.31 11.34 2.25
N LYS A 126 -17.36 11.77 1.60
CA LYS A 126 -17.37 13.01 0.83
C LYS A 126 -17.08 14.22 1.71
N ASN A 127 -17.69 14.29 2.92
CA ASN A 127 -17.44 15.35 3.89
C ASN A 127 -15.99 15.35 4.40
N GLN A 128 -15.34 14.19 4.47
CA GLN A 128 -13.92 14.04 4.80
C GLN A 128 -12.98 14.36 3.61
N GLY A 129 -13.52 14.77 2.47
CA GLY A 129 -12.77 15.16 1.27
C GLY A 129 -12.28 13.99 0.41
N PHE A 130 -12.84 12.79 0.58
CA PHE A 130 -12.51 11.66 -0.29
C PHE A 130 -13.16 11.81 -1.66
N GLU A 131 -12.34 11.70 -2.69
CA GLU A 131 -12.74 11.69 -4.09
C GLU A 131 -12.71 10.28 -4.69
N LYS A 132 -12.03 9.34 -4.02
CA LYS A 132 -11.86 7.97 -4.48
C LYS A 132 -11.97 6.98 -3.33
N ILE A 133 -12.57 5.81 -3.62
CA ILE A 133 -12.55 4.63 -2.73
C ILE A 133 -11.98 3.44 -3.48
N LYS A 134 -11.35 2.52 -2.75
CA LYS A 134 -10.92 1.21 -3.25
C LYS A 134 -11.78 0.14 -2.58
N ILE A 135 -12.56 -0.59 -3.37
CA ILE A 135 -13.45 -1.66 -2.91
C ILE A 135 -12.79 -3.00 -3.22
N LYS A 136 -12.67 -3.86 -2.22
CA LYS A 136 -12.27 -5.25 -2.43
C LYS A 136 -13.50 -6.10 -2.70
N LEU A 137 -13.53 -6.76 -3.85
CA LEU A 137 -14.59 -7.67 -4.26
C LEU A 137 -14.05 -9.10 -4.45
N GLY A 138 -14.92 -10.08 -4.31
CA GLY A 138 -14.62 -11.50 -4.50
C GLY A 138 -15.49 -12.12 -5.60
N ILE A 139 -15.56 -13.45 -5.59
CA ILE A 139 -16.29 -14.26 -6.58
C ILE A 139 -17.82 -14.15 -6.48
N ASN A 140 -18.35 -13.62 -5.37
CA ASN A 140 -19.78 -13.53 -5.10
C ASN A 140 -20.47 -12.33 -5.75
N ILE A 141 -19.94 -11.81 -6.84
CA ILE A 141 -20.45 -10.60 -7.53
C ILE A 141 -21.90 -10.71 -7.97
N LEU A 142 -22.36 -11.92 -8.36
CA LEU A 142 -23.73 -12.15 -8.78
C LEU A 142 -24.70 -12.09 -7.57
N GLU A 143 -24.28 -12.56 -6.41
CA GLU A 143 -25.08 -12.52 -5.17
C GLU A 143 -25.29 -11.08 -4.69
N ILE A 144 -24.32 -10.22 -4.89
CA ILE A 144 -24.36 -8.81 -4.45
C ILE A 144 -24.80 -7.86 -5.56
N GLN A 145 -25.21 -8.34 -6.73
CA GLN A 145 -25.47 -7.53 -7.93
C GLN A 145 -26.42 -6.35 -7.64
N GLN A 146 -27.56 -6.60 -7.00
CA GLN A 146 -28.54 -5.55 -6.71
C GLN A 146 -27.95 -4.47 -5.80
N LYS A 147 -27.23 -4.86 -4.74
CA LYS A 147 -26.57 -3.91 -3.85
C LYS A 147 -25.45 -3.16 -4.59
N LEU A 148 -24.71 -3.86 -5.48
CA LEU A 148 -23.63 -3.27 -6.26
C LEU A 148 -24.16 -2.13 -7.15
N THR A 149 -25.26 -2.34 -7.88
CA THR A 149 -25.86 -1.30 -8.71
C THR A 149 -26.34 -0.11 -7.89
N THR A 150 -27.04 -0.35 -6.77
CA THR A 150 -27.48 0.74 -5.87
C THR A 150 -26.31 1.56 -5.33
N ILE A 151 -25.26 0.90 -4.86
CA ILE A 151 -24.06 1.60 -4.36
C ILE A 151 -23.36 2.41 -5.46
N PHE A 152 -23.28 1.87 -6.68
CA PHE A 152 -22.66 2.58 -7.79
C PHE A 152 -23.47 3.78 -8.24
N GLU A 153 -24.80 3.72 -8.18
CA GLU A 153 -25.67 4.89 -8.38
C GLU A 153 -25.35 5.99 -7.38
N ILE A 154 -25.31 5.67 -6.08
CA ILE A 154 -24.99 6.62 -5.00
C ILE A 154 -23.58 7.23 -5.21
N LEU A 155 -22.60 6.41 -5.57
CA LEU A 155 -21.22 6.88 -5.83
C LEU A 155 -21.17 7.81 -7.04
N CYS A 156 -21.92 7.50 -8.09
CA CYS A 156 -22.05 8.33 -9.29
C CYS A 156 -22.64 9.71 -8.97
N GLU A 157 -23.78 9.75 -8.25
CA GLU A 157 -24.43 10.98 -7.81
C GLU A 157 -23.52 11.86 -6.94
N ASN A 158 -22.69 11.22 -6.10
CA ASN A 158 -21.74 11.88 -5.22
C ASN A 158 -20.39 12.19 -5.87
N LYS A 159 -20.17 11.84 -7.15
CA LYS A 159 -18.94 12.06 -7.92
C LYS A 159 -17.70 11.41 -7.27
N ILE A 160 -17.87 10.28 -6.58
CA ILE A 160 -16.77 9.50 -6.01
C ILE A 160 -16.34 8.44 -7.03
N LYS A 161 -15.06 8.43 -7.36
CA LYS A 161 -14.46 7.43 -8.26
C LYS A 161 -14.19 6.12 -7.50
N VAL A 162 -14.27 5.01 -8.22
CA VAL A 162 -14.12 3.67 -7.65
C VAL A 162 -12.89 2.97 -8.23
N ARG A 163 -12.07 2.45 -7.37
CA ARG A 163 -11.03 1.45 -7.65
C ARG A 163 -11.55 0.11 -7.17
N ILE A 164 -11.43 -0.93 -7.98
CA ILE A 164 -11.92 -2.26 -7.64
C ILE A 164 -10.76 -3.23 -7.64
N ASP A 165 -10.62 -4.00 -6.55
CA ASP A 165 -9.53 -4.96 -6.37
C ASP A 165 -10.11 -6.37 -6.19
N PHE A 166 -9.84 -7.25 -7.14
CA PHE A 166 -10.30 -8.64 -7.10
C PHE A 166 -9.25 -9.63 -6.59
N ASN A 167 -8.00 -9.21 -6.39
CA ASN A 167 -6.90 -10.06 -5.93
C ASN A 167 -6.76 -11.37 -6.76
N ASN A 168 -6.97 -11.32 -8.07
CA ASN A 168 -6.92 -12.47 -8.99
C ASN A 168 -7.91 -13.59 -8.64
N THR A 169 -9.11 -13.27 -8.14
CA THR A 169 -10.08 -14.27 -7.71
C THR A 169 -11.10 -14.66 -8.76
N LEU A 170 -11.32 -13.84 -9.79
CA LEU A 170 -12.32 -14.13 -10.81
C LEU A 170 -11.79 -15.10 -11.88
N SER A 171 -12.73 -15.75 -12.59
CA SER A 171 -12.48 -16.25 -13.95
C SER A 171 -12.69 -15.12 -14.96
N LYS A 172 -12.20 -15.30 -16.17
CA LYS A 172 -12.41 -14.33 -17.26
C LYS A 172 -13.89 -14.14 -17.56
N GLU A 173 -14.66 -15.24 -17.61
CA GLU A 173 -16.09 -15.24 -17.89
C GLU A 173 -16.86 -14.48 -16.80
N LEU A 174 -16.52 -14.71 -15.51
CA LEU A 174 -17.14 -14.01 -14.40
C LEU A 174 -16.80 -12.52 -14.40
N PHE A 175 -15.58 -12.17 -14.82
CA PHE A 175 -15.18 -10.77 -14.98
C PHE A 175 -15.96 -10.10 -16.13
N GLU A 176 -16.19 -10.78 -17.26
CA GLU A 176 -17.02 -10.24 -18.34
C GLU A 176 -18.48 -10.03 -17.91
N LEU A 177 -19.03 -10.96 -17.11
CA LEU A 177 -20.36 -10.76 -16.50
C LEU A 177 -20.38 -9.54 -15.58
N PHE A 178 -19.36 -9.39 -14.73
CA PHE A 178 -19.22 -8.20 -13.89
C PHE A 178 -19.17 -6.90 -14.71
N LEU A 179 -18.40 -6.86 -15.80
CA LEU A 179 -18.34 -5.69 -16.67
C LEU A 179 -19.69 -5.36 -17.31
N ASN A 180 -20.51 -6.35 -17.63
CA ASN A 180 -21.88 -6.12 -18.12
C ASN A 180 -22.77 -5.48 -17.04
N ILE A 181 -22.63 -5.91 -15.77
CA ILE A 181 -23.38 -5.33 -14.63
C ILE A 181 -22.99 -3.87 -14.42
N ILE A 182 -21.70 -3.56 -14.42
CA ILE A 182 -21.21 -2.21 -14.14
C ILE A 182 -21.13 -1.28 -15.36
N ARG A 183 -21.54 -1.76 -16.52
CA ARG A 183 -21.47 -1.00 -17.80
C ARG A 183 -22.03 0.41 -17.72
N PRO A 184 -23.17 0.68 -17.04
CA PRO A 184 -23.71 2.03 -16.89
C PRO A 184 -22.83 2.95 -16.06
N TYR A 185 -21.93 2.41 -15.23
CA TYR A 185 -21.12 3.13 -14.24
C TYR A 185 -19.63 3.19 -14.59
N LEU A 186 -19.22 2.80 -15.81
CA LEU A 186 -17.82 2.82 -16.23
C LEU A 186 -17.17 4.20 -16.10
N ASN A 187 -17.97 5.25 -16.18
CA ASN A 187 -17.51 6.64 -16.02
C ASN A 187 -16.98 6.97 -14.61
N ILE A 188 -17.39 6.24 -13.57
CA ILE A 188 -16.86 6.41 -12.20
C ILE A 188 -15.75 5.42 -11.86
N ILE A 189 -15.49 4.43 -12.70
CA ILE A 189 -14.39 3.50 -12.47
C ILE A 189 -13.07 4.18 -12.77
N ASP A 190 -12.21 4.29 -11.73
CA ASP A 190 -10.84 4.81 -11.85
C ASP A 190 -9.95 3.75 -12.51
N PHE A 191 -9.99 2.53 -11.96
CA PHE A 191 -9.40 1.33 -12.54
C PHE A 191 -9.91 0.05 -11.87
N ILE A 192 -9.67 -1.10 -12.51
CA ILE A 192 -9.89 -2.44 -11.95
C ILE A 192 -8.53 -3.12 -11.81
N GLU A 193 -8.21 -3.58 -10.58
CA GLU A 193 -6.94 -4.17 -10.19
C GLU A 193 -7.09 -5.69 -10.09
N ASP A 194 -6.15 -6.41 -10.72
CA ASP A 194 -5.98 -7.87 -10.65
C ASP A 194 -7.29 -8.65 -10.76
N PRO A 195 -8.09 -8.50 -11.84
CA PRO A 195 -9.39 -9.19 -11.93
C PRO A 195 -9.25 -10.71 -11.99
N PHE A 196 -8.26 -11.25 -12.70
CA PHE A 196 -8.04 -12.68 -12.89
C PHE A 196 -6.54 -12.99 -13.13
N PRO A 197 -6.09 -14.26 -12.91
CA PRO A 197 -4.66 -14.60 -12.92
C PRO A 197 -3.95 -14.47 -14.29
N GLU A 198 -4.68 -14.60 -15.41
CA GLU A 198 -4.12 -14.61 -16.77
C GLU A 198 -3.92 -13.19 -17.31
N PHE A 199 -3.07 -12.40 -16.67
CA PHE A 199 -2.96 -10.98 -17.01
C PHE A 199 -2.48 -10.68 -18.43
N TYR A 200 -1.57 -11.43 -19.04
CA TYR A 200 -1.07 -11.11 -20.39
C TYR A 200 -2.17 -11.17 -21.46
N LYS A 201 -2.58 -12.37 -21.83
CA LYS A 201 -3.55 -12.58 -22.93
C LYS A 201 -4.96 -12.09 -22.58
N GLY A 202 -5.34 -12.30 -21.32
CA GLY A 202 -6.66 -11.90 -20.84
C GLY A 202 -6.86 -10.39 -20.84
N TYR A 203 -5.87 -9.62 -20.40
CA TYR A 203 -5.96 -8.15 -20.36
C TYR A 203 -5.99 -7.54 -21.76
N PHE A 204 -5.22 -8.06 -22.73
CA PHE A 204 -5.32 -7.62 -24.13
C PHE A 204 -6.74 -7.75 -24.65
N HIS A 205 -7.38 -8.91 -24.47
CA HIS A 205 -8.74 -9.16 -24.92
C HIS A 205 -9.76 -8.20 -24.27
N ILE A 206 -9.60 -7.91 -22.97
CA ILE A 206 -10.46 -6.93 -22.28
C ILE A 206 -10.25 -5.53 -22.83
N LYS A 207 -9.01 -5.10 -23.03
CA LYS A 207 -8.69 -3.77 -23.57
C LYS A 207 -9.19 -3.57 -25.00
N GLU A 208 -9.18 -4.62 -25.85
CA GLU A 208 -9.77 -4.56 -27.20
C GLU A 208 -11.28 -4.31 -27.17
N ARG A 209 -11.99 -4.90 -26.20
CA ARG A 209 -13.46 -4.78 -26.08
C ARG A 209 -13.91 -3.55 -25.29
N TYR A 210 -13.10 -3.11 -24.34
CA TYR A 210 -13.42 -2.02 -23.41
C TYR A 210 -12.29 -0.97 -23.39
N LEU A 211 -12.16 -0.22 -24.47
CA LEU A 211 -11.07 0.74 -24.71
C LEU A 211 -10.90 1.78 -23.57
N ASN A 212 -12.00 2.18 -22.96
CA ASN A 212 -12.02 3.19 -21.89
C ASN A 212 -11.92 2.60 -20.47
N LEU A 213 -11.79 1.27 -20.34
CA LEU A 213 -11.62 0.63 -19.05
C LEU A 213 -10.16 0.63 -18.66
N ASN A 214 -9.84 1.27 -17.55
CA ASN A 214 -8.50 1.23 -17.00
C ASN A 214 -8.29 -0.04 -16.18
N LEU A 215 -7.19 -0.74 -16.46
CA LEU A 215 -6.73 -1.90 -15.71
C LEU A 215 -5.51 -1.52 -14.88
N ALA A 216 -5.38 -2.12 -13.70
CA ALA A 216 -4.23 -1.97 -12.83
C ALA A 216 -3.62 -3.32 -12.49
N LEU A 217 -2.30 -3.34 -12.33
CA LEU A 217 -1.54 -4.50 -11.92
C LEU A 217 -0.87 -4.23 -10.56
N ASP A 218 -1.20 -5.06 -9.59
CA ASP A 218 -0.47 -5.20 -8.33
C ASP A 218 0.46 -6.44 -8.41
N ARG A 219 1.41 -6.57 -7.51
CA ARG A 219 2.24 -7.77 -7.32
C ARG A 219 2.95 -8.28 -8.58
N PHE A 220 3.69 -7.43 -9.23
CA PHE A 220 4.65 -7.86 -10.24
C PHE A 220 6.02 -8.05 -9.61
N THR A 221 6.74 -9.10 -10.05
CA THR A 221 8.12 -9.39 -9.61
C THR A 221 9.13 -8.60 -10.43
N ASP A 222 10.34 -8.37 -9.87
CA ASP A 222 11.42 -7.70 -10.60
C ASP A 222 11.78 -8.44 -11.92
N ASN A 223 11.63 -9.76 -11.96
CA ASN A 223 11.88 -10.56 -13.16
C ASN A 223 10.81 -10.35 -14.25
N GLN A 224 9.61 -9.93 -13.86
CA GLN A 224 8.53 -9.59 -14.77
C GLN A 224 8.66 -8.15 -15.29
N LEU A 225 9.48 -7.31 -14.65
CA LEU A 225 9.66 -5.90 -15.04
C LEU A 225 10.23 -5.72 -16.46
N SER A 226 11.05 -6.66 -16.95
CA SER A 226 11.56 -6.62 -18.33
C SER A 226 10.50 -6.82 -19.39
N SER A 227 9.41 -7.55 -19.05
CA SER A 227 8.27 -7.82 -19.93
C SER A 227 7.00 -7.04 -19.54
N ILE A 228 7.04 -6.29 -18.44
CA ILE A 228 5.86 -5.61 -17.88
C ILE A 228 5.34 -4.49 -18.80
N HIS A 229 6.22 -3.90 -19.61
CA HIS A 229 5.83 -2.90 -20.62
C HIS A 229 4.95 -3.46 -21.73
N GLU A 230 4.89 -4.78 -21.86
CA GLU A 230 4.05 -5.49 -22.83
C GLU A 230 2.64 -5.77 -22.27
N VAL A 231 2.42 -5.58 -20.96
CA VAL A 231 1.09 -5.80 -20.34
C VAL A 231 0.23 -4.56 -20.58
N PRO A 232 -0.97 -4.70 -21.14
CA PRO A 232 -1.84 -3.57 -21.47
C PRO A 232 -2.57 -3.06 -20.22
N VAL A 233 -1.82 -2.50 -19.26
CA VAL A 233 -2.36 -1.87 -18.07
C VAL A 233 -2.12 -0.36 -18.07
N ASP A 234 -3.05 0.35 -17.48
CA ASP A 234 -3.02 1.80 -17.39
C ASP A 234 -2.37 2.27 -16.08
N PHE A 235 -2.37 1.40 -15.05
CA PHE A 235 -1.84 1.69 -13.73
C PHE A 235 -0.99 0.55 -13.19
N TYR A 236 0.07 0.91 -12.46
CA TYR A 236 0.85 0.00 -11.64
C TYR A 236 0.71 0.36 -10.17
N VAL A 237 0.32 -0.60 -9.33
CA VAL A 237 0.25 -0.42 -7.88
C VAL A 237 1.61 -0.71 -7.28
N ILE A 238 2.21 0.31 -6.69
CA ILE A 238 3.57 0.27 -6.15
C ILE A 238 3.53 0.14 -4.63
N LYS A 239 4.24 -0.84 -4.11
CA LYS A 239 4.43 -1.07 -2.67
C LYS A 239 5.89 -0.80 -2.27
N PRO A 240 6.22 0.40 -1.83
CA PRO A 240 7.61 0.79 -1.53
C PRO A 240 8.31 -0.10 -0.50
N ALA A 241 7.54 -0.76 0.38
CA ALA A 241 8.09 -1.67 1.38
C ALA A 241 8.81 -2.90 0.78
N VAL A 242 8.38 -3.36 -0.42
CA VAL A 242 8.86 -4.62 -1.02
C VAL A 242 9.42 -4.45 -2.42
N GLN A 243 9.15 -3.34 -3.11
CA GLN A 243 9.57 -3.12 -4.49
C GLN A 243 10.68 -2.09 -4.58
N LYS A 244 11.76 -2.44 -5.29
CA LYS A 244 12.86 -1.53 -5.62
C LYS A 244 12.77 -1.19 -7.10
N LEU A 245 12.13 -0.06 -7.43
CA LEU A 245 11.86 0.32 -8.80
C LEU A 245 12.60 1.60 -9.19
N ASN A 246 13.00 1.67 -10.45
CA ASN A 246 13.34 2.94 -11.07
C ASN A 246 12.07 3.52 -11.73
N TYR A 247 11.40 4.40 -11.02
CA TYR A 247 10.09 4.96 -11.44
C TYR A 247 10.16 5.73 -12.77
N SER A 248 11.32 6.18 -13.20
CA SER A 248 11.50 6.88 -14.49
C SER A 248 11.26 5.98 -15.71
N ASN A 249 11.29 4.67 -15.52
CA ASN A 249 11.10 3.71 -16.60
C ASN A 249 9.62 3.37 -16.88
N PHE A 250 8.70 3.89 -16.05
CA PHE A 250 7.27 3.60 -16.23
C PHE A 250 6.60 4.68 -17.07
N GLN A 251 5.95 4.25 -18.15
CA GLN A 251 5.10 5.11 -18.99
C GLN A 251 3.65 5.17 -18.48
N SER A 252 3.23 4.16 -17.68
CA SER A 252 1.91 4.06 -17.09
C SER A 252 1.81 4.86 -15.79
N ASN A 253 0.57 5.16 -15.37
CA ASN A 253 0.33 5.83 -14.11
C ASN A 253 0.73 4.95 -12.91
N LEU A 254 1.36 5.53 -11.91
CA LEU A 254 1.75 4.84 -10.70
C LEU A 254 0.78 5.18 -9.56
N VAL A 255 0.40 4.17 -8.79
CA VAL A 255 -0.38 4.31 -7.56
C VAL A 255 0.41 3.73 -6.40
N PHE A 256 0.86 4.57 -5.49
CA PHE A 256 1.61 4.11 -4.32
C PHE A 256 0.66 3.71 -3.20
N THR A 257 0.91 2.55 -2.59
CA THR A 257 0.16 2.05 -1.44
C THR A 257 1.09 1.59 -0.34
N SER A 258 0.61 1.59 0.91
CA SER A 258 1.27 0.87 2.00
C SER A 258 1.14 -0.64 1.78
N TYR A 259 1.88 -1.40 2.57
CA TYR A 259 1.84 -2.86 2.53
C TYR A 259 0.80 -3.43 3.51
N MET A 260 -0.18 -2.62 3.94
CA MET A 260 -1.08 -2.91 5.08
C MET A 260 -0.26 -3.29 6.31
N ASP A 261 0.76 -2.53 6.56
CA ASP A 261 1.83 -2.76 7.51
C ASP A 261 1.71 -1.85 8.74
N HIS A 262 2.72 -1.88 9.58
CA HIS A 262 2.83 -0.99 10.73
C HIS A 262 2.79 0.50 10.31
N PRO A 263 2.28 1.42 11.15
CA PRO A 263 2.30 2.86 10.87
C PRO A 263 3.67 3.41 10.43
N LEU A 264 4.77 2.88 10.96
CA LEU A 264 6.12 3.26 10.49
C LEU A 264 6.36 2.87 9.02
N GLY A 265 5.93 1.67 8.60
CA GLY A 265 6.01 1.23 7.20
C GLY A 265 5.16 2.10 6.28
N GLN A 266 3.96 2.51 6.74
CA GLN A 266 3.10 3.42 5.98
C GLN A 266 3.77 4.78 5.76
N LEU A 267 4.48 5.33 6.76
CA LEU A 267 5.23 6.59 6.61
C LEU A 267 6.43 6.44 5.67
N CYS A 268 7.10 5.29 5.65
CA CYS A 268 8.16 4.99 4.68
C CYS A 268 7.60 5.01 3.24
N ALA A 269 6.43 4.40 3.03
CA ALA A 269 5.76 4.38 1.73
C ALA A 269 5.26 5.79 1.32
N LEU A 270 4.68 6.53 2.26
CA LEU A 270 4.28 7.93 2.07
C LEU A 270 5.45 8.80 1.62
N TYR A 271 6.63 8.62 2.23
CA TYR A 271 7.83 9.36 1.87
C TYR A 271 8.25 9.14 0.41
N GLU A 272 8.29 7.90 -0.06
CA GLU A 272 8.64 7.61 -1.47
C GLU A 272 7.66 8.23 -2.46
N ALA A 273 6.35 8.11 -2.20
CA ALA A 273 5.32 8.73 -3.01
C ALA A 273 5.44 10.26 -3.03
N GLY A 274 5.66 10.86 -1.87
CA GLY A 274 5.81 12.31 -1.76
C GLY A 274 7.08 12.86 -2.42
N LEU A 275 8.17 12.08 -2.44
CA LEU A 275 9.36 12.39 -3.24
C LEU A 275 9.10 12.28 -4.74
N PHE A 276 8.34 11.26 -5.17
CA PHE A 276 7.95 11.07 -6.55
C PHE A 276 7.17 12.29 -7.06
N LEU A 277 6.18 12.75 -6.30
CA LEU A 277 5.41 13.96 -6.62
C LEU A 277 6.30 15.21 -6.66
N LYS A 278 7.21 15.35 -5.71
CA LYS A 278 8.10 16.52 -5.63
C LYS A 278 9.01 16.68 -6.85
N LYS A 279 9.31 15.59 -7.55
CA LYS A 279 10.11 15.60 -8.79
C LYS A 279 9.34 16.07 -10.03
N GLY A 280 8.12 16.58 -9.86
CA GLY A 280 7.29 17.06 -10.94
C GLY A 280 6.47 15.99 -11.64
N ASN A 281 6.44 14.79 -11.12
CA ASN A 281 5.57 13.70 -11.61
C ASN A 281 4.14 13.88 -11.08
N ILE A 282 3.56 15.04 -11.31
CA ILE A 282 2.20 15.37 -10.88
C ILE A 282 1.28 14.94 -12.01
N PHE A 283 0.50 13.89 -11.77
CA PHE A 283 -0.63 13.55 -12.61
C PHE A 283 -1.89 14.17 -11.98
N ASP A 284 -2.73 14.77 -12.78
CA ASP A 284 -4.06 15.17 -12.34
C ASP A 284 -4.74 13.95 -11.72
N ASN A 285 -5.30 14.11 -10.52
CA ASN A 285 -5.94 13.04 -9.76
C ASN A 285 -5.02 11.96 -9.14
N PHE A 286 -3.76 12.28 -8.82
CA PHE A 286 -2.87 11.36 -8.13
C PHE A 286 -3.36 11.08 -6.69
N HIS A 287 -3.85 9.84 -6.47
CA HIS A 287 -4.30 9.36 -5.17
C HIS A 287 -3.59 8.08 -4.80
N CYS A 288 -3.10 8.04 -3.58
CA CYS A 288 -2.39 6.91 -2.98
C CYS A 288 -3.30 6.02 -2.12
N GLY A 289 -2.74 5.01 -1.47
CA GLY A 289 -3.45 4.11 -0.56
C GLY A 289 -2.68 3.92 0.74
N PHE A 290 -2.53 4.98 1.56
CA PHE A 290 -1.76 4.93 2.81
C PHE A 290 -2.62 4.85 4.07
N LEU A 291 -3.95 4.87 3.95
CA LEU A 291 -4.84 4.89 5.12
C LEU A 291 -5.17 3.48 5.64
N THR A 292 -4.23 2.55 5.53
CA THR A 292 -4.46 1.13 5.89
C THR A 292 -4.35 0.85 7.39
N HIS A 293 -3.85 1.80 8.21
CA HIS A 293 -3.92 1.70 9.66
C HIS A 293 -5.35 1.61 10.19
N SER A 294 -6.33 2.18 9.47
CA SER A 294 -7.75 2.10 9.81
C SER A 294 -8.37 0.70 9.63
N LEU A 295 -7.65 -0.24 9.01
CA LEU A 295 -8.08 -1.62 8.84
C LEU A 295 -7.77 -2.50 10.07
N TYR A 296 -7.07 -1.95 11.05
CA TYR A 296 -6.63 -2.62 12.27
C TYR A 296 -7.16 -1.91 13.51
N GLU A 297 -7.20 -2.64 14.62
CA GLU A 297 -7.41 -2.01 15.93
C GLU A 297 -6.36 -0.92 16.16
N LYS A 298 -6.80 0.15 16.82
CA LYS A 298 -5.89 1.26 17.15
C LYS A 298 -4.77 0.80 18.07
N ASN A 299 -3.60 1.36 17.84
CA ASN A 299 -2.42 1.16 18.69
C ASN A 299 -1.71 2.51 18.88
N LYS A 300 -0.78 2.58 19.83
CA LYS A 300 -0.05 3.81 20.18
C LYS A 300 0.56 4.55 18.98
N TYR A 301 0.92 3.85 17.91
CA TYR A 301 1.48 4.45 16.70
C TYR A 301 0.37 5.01 15.78
N SER A 302 -0.69 4.24 15.54
CA SER A 302 -1.78 4.67 14.67
C SER A 302 -2.63 5.79 15.27
N GLU A 303 -2.69 5.90 16.60
CA GLU A 303 -3.39 6.99 17.30
C GLU A 303 -2.77 8.37 17.07
N THR A 304 -1.51 8.42 16.62
CA THR A 304 -0.84 9.68 16.27
C THR A 304 -1.26 10.20 14.88
N PHE A 305 -1.98 9.40 14.10
CA PHE A 305 -2.42 9.76 12.76
C PHE A 305 -3.78 10.45 12.80
N SER A 306 -3.94 11.45 11.96
CA SER A 306 -5.23 12.01 11.60
C SER A 306 -5.42 12.03 10.10
N ILE A 307 -6.68 12.14 9.65
CA ILE A 307 -7.03 12.25 8.25
C ILE A 307 -7.64 13.63 8.03
N LYS A 308 -7.11 14.37 7.07
CA LYS A 308 -7.65 15.67 6.66
C LYS A 308 -7.61 15.78 5.14
N ASP A 309 -8.73 16.11 4.54
CA ASP A 309 -8.87 16.23 3.07
C ASP A 309 -8.32 15.01 2.34
N SER A 310 -8.69 13.81 2.79
CA SER A 310 -8.20 12.51 2.33
C SER A 310 -6.67 12.29 2.43
N LYS A 311 -5.94 13.14 3.16
CA LYS A 311 -4.50 13.00 3.39
C LYS A 311 -4.21 12.37 4.74
N LEU A 312 -3.22 11.50 4.78
CA LEU A 312 -2.65 10.99 6.03
C LEU A 312 -1.80 12.09 6.68
N ILE A 313 -2.21 12.56 7.85
CA ILE A 313 -1.47 13.57 8.61
C ILE A 313 -0.83 12.87 9.83
N PRO A 314 0.47 12.59 9.81
CA PRO A 314 1.19 12.17 11.01
C PRO A 314 1.29 13.33 11.99
N SER A 315 1.58 13.05 13.26
CA SER A 315 1.68 14.09 14.33
C SER A 315 2.65 15.24 14.01
N GLY A 316 3.56 15.05 13.06
CA GLY A 316 4.60 16.03 12.72
C GLY A 316 5.72 16.13 13.77
N GLU A 317 5.56 15.51 14.93
CA GLU A 317 6.52 15.46 16.01
C GLU A 317 7.59 14.39 15.78
N GLY A 318 8.76 14.61 16.39
CA GLY A 318 9.88 13.68 16.34
C GLY A 318 10.80 13.88 15.12
N THR A 319 11.81 13.04 15.05
CA THR A 319 12.88 13.05 14.05
C THR A 319 12.81 11.84 13.14
N GLY A 320 13.51 11.84 12.01
CA GLY A 320 13.40 10.76 11.03
C GLY A 320 11.96 10.58 10.55
N PHE A 321 11.42 9.39 10.64
CA PHE A 321 9.99 9.11 10.37
C PHE A 321 9.08 9.39 11.58
N GLY A 322 9.59 9.97 12.67
CA GLY A 322 8.82 10.23 13.89
C GLY A 322 8.85 9.08 14.90
N PHE A 323 7.85 9.05 15.80
CA PHE A 323 7.65 8.02 16.81
C PHE A 323 8.79 7.88 17.84
N ASP A 324 9.59 8.92 18.07
CA ASP A 324 10.81 8.84 18.90
C ASP A 324 10.55 8.23 20.28
N GLU A 325 9.52 8.70 21.00
CA GLU A 325 9.20 8.20 22.33
C GLU A 325 8.75 6.73 22.35
N TYR A 326 7.99 6.30 21.35
CA TYR A 326 7.51 4.93 21.26
C TYR A 326 8.64 3.97 20.89
N LEU A 327 9.47 4.36 19.92
CA LEU A 327 10.61 3.56 19.46
C LEU A 327 11.68 3.40 20.55
N GLN A 328 11.87 4.41 21.42
CA GLN A 328 12.78 4.32 22.57
C GLN A 328 12.30 3.31 23.62
N LYS A 329 10.98 3.15 23.78
CA LYS A 329 10.34 2.27 24.76
C LYS A 329 10.10 0.84 24.26
N GLU A 330 10.44 0.54 22.99
CA GLU A 330 10.28 -0.82 22.43
C GLU A 330 11.23 -1.83 23.07
N ASN A 331 10.78 -3.09 23.12
CA ASN A 331 11.58 -4.19 23.66
C ASN A 331 12.54 -4.73 22.59
N TRP A 332 13.67 -4.03 22.43
CA TRP A 332 14.66 -4.37 21.42
C TRP A 332 15.48 -5.60 21.80
N LYS A 333 15.48 -6.63 20.95
CA LYS A 333 16.33 -7.81 21.03
C LYS A 333 17.43 -7.71 19.98
N GLU A 334 18.68 -7.96 20.37
CA GLU A 334 19.81 -7.94 19.45
C GLU A 334 19.72 -9.12 18.47
N LEU A 335 19.88 -8.82 17.18
CA LEU A 335 19.90 -9.81 16.10
C LEU A 335 21.33 -10.11 15.67
N ILE A 336 22.17 -9.07 15.56
CA ILE A 336 23.60 -9.08 15.20
C ILE A 336 24.33 -8.04 16.02
#